data_f3703a441892181a6675fe8b6586d425
#
_entry.id   f3703a441892181a6675fe8b6586d425
#
_cell.length_a   1.000
_cell.length_b   1.000
_cell.length_c   1.000
_cell.angle_alpha   90.00
_cell.angle_beta   90.00
_cell.angle_gamma   90.00
#
_symmetry.space_group_name_H-M   'P 1'
#
loop_
_entity.id
_entity.type
_entity.pdbx_description
1 polymer ?
#
loop_
_entity_poly.entity_id
_entity_poly.type
_entity_poly.pdbx_seq_one_letter_code
_entity_poly.pdbx_strand_id
1 'polypeptide(L)'
;DVYKRQCDKGILICGTGIGISITANKMEGIRAALCTDCFCAEATRLHNDANVLAMGGRVVGPGLAIKIVETFLNTPFSGEERHERRIHLIEHEGENE
;
A
#
# COMPACT_ATOMS: atom_id res chain seq x y z
N ASP A 1 12.77 -5.42 -6.54
CA ASP A 1 11.95 -4.49 -5.78
C ASP A 1 10.86 -3.87 -6.64
N VAL A 2 9.83 -3.33 -6.01
CA VAL A 2 8.63 -2.81 -6.72
C VAL A 2 8.99 -1.63 -7.61
N TYR A 3 9.82 -0.73 -7.11
CA TYR A 3 10.21 0.49 -7.82
C TYR A 3 10.91 0.19 -9.14
N LYS A 4 11.78 -0.81 -9.13
CA LYS A 4 12.54 -1.20 -10.32
C LYS A 4 11.85 -2.27 -11.15
N ARG A 5 10.61 -2.60 -10.82
CA ARG A 5 9.84 -3.63 -11.50
C ARG A 5 10.41 -5.03 -11.36
N GLN A 6 11.20 -5.26 -10.31
CA GLN A 6 11.69 -6.61 -9.98
C GLN A 6 10.61 -7.42 -9.29
N CYS A 7 9.69 -6.71 -8.61
CA CYS A 7 8.53 -7.31 -7.94
C CYS A 7 7.32 -6.41 -8.20
N ASP A 8 6.12 -6.97 -8.16
CA ASP A 8 4.88 -6.22 -8.33
C ASP A 8 4.41 -5.56 -7.04
N LYS A 9 4.72 -6.17 -5.89
CA LYS A 9 4.28 -5.70 -4.57
C LYS A 9 5.39 -5.87 -3.56
N GLY A 10 5.39 -5.01 -2.54
CA GLY A 10 6.36 -5.07 -1.45
C GLY A 10 5.68 -5.05 -0.09
N ILE A 11 6.34 -5.64 0.89
CA ILE A 11 5.89 -5.67 2.28
C ILE A 11 7.00 -5.05 3.13
N LEU A 12 6.66 -4.02 3.92
CA LEU A 12 7.61 -3.33 4.79
C LEU A 12 7.13 -3.39 6.23
N ILE A 13 8.01 -3.74 7.14
CA ILE A 13 7.68 -3.85 8.56
C ILE A 13 8.71 -3.07 9.38
N CYS A 14 8.22 -2.20 10.28
CA CYS A 14 9.06 -1.57 11.30
C CYS A 14 8.26 -1.54 12.61
N GLY A 15 8.67 -0.74 13.60
CA GLY A 15 7.99 -0.72 14.90
C GLY A 15 6.51 -0.39 14.79
N THR A 16 6.18 0.72 14.12
CA THR A 16 4.79 1.15 13.92
C THR A 16 4.32 1.06 12.49
N GLY A 17 5.23 0.95 11.53
CA GLY A 17 4.93 1.02 10.10
C GLY A 17 4.80 2.45 9.58
N ILE A 18 4.75 3.43 10.47
CA ILE A 18 4.49 4.83 10.09
C ILE A 18 5.67 5.43 9.32
N GLY A 19 6.85 5.42 9.92
CA GLY A 19 8.04 6.03 9.31
C GLY A 19 8.40 5.38 7.98
N ILE A 20 8.32 4.05 7.93
CA ILE A 20 8.68 3.33 6.71
C ILE A 20 7.67 3.57 5.58
N SER A 21 6.38 3.76 5.91
CA SER A 21 5.37 4.08 4.89
C SER A 21 5.57 5.49 4.34
N ILE A 22 5.89 6.45 5.21
CA ILE A 22 6.17 7.82 4.79
C ILE A 22 7.38 7.84 3.85
N THR A 23 8.45 7.15 4.25
CA THR A 23 9.68 7.07 3.45
C THR A 23 9.41 6.42 2.09
N ALA A 24 8.68 5.31 2.08
CA ALA A 24 8.37 4.60 0.83
C ALA A 24 7.57 5.49 -0.13
N ASN A 25 6.65 6.28 0.39
CA ASN A 25 5.81 7.15 -0.44
C ASN A 25 6.54 8.35 -1.03
N LYS A 26 7.80 8.58 -0.64
CA LYS A 26 8.64 9.60 -1.28
C LYS A 26 9.22 9.12 -2.61
N MET A 27 9.16 7.82 -2.88
CA MET A 27 9.69 7.25 -4.12
C MET A 27 8.63 7.27 -5.20
N GLU A 28 9.01 7.74 -6.37
CA GLU A 28 8.10 7.76 -7.52
C GLU A 28 7.61 6.36 -7.85
N GLY A 29 6.31 6.24 -8.10
CA GLY A 29 5.70 4.96 -8.45
C GLY A 29 5.34 4.08 -7.27
N ILE A 30 5.66 4.50 -6.04
CA ILE A 30 5.33 3.75 -4.83
C ILE A 30 4.10 4.35 -4.16
N ARG A 31 3.09 3.53 -3.97
CA ARG A 31 1.91 3.85 -3.16
C ARG A 31 1.88 2.87 -2.00
N ALA A 32 2.44 3.28 -0.87
CA ALA A 32 2.52 2.47 0.33
C ALA A 32 1.34 2.77 1.24
N ALA A 33 0.69 1.73 1.72
CA ALA A 33 -0.42 1.84 2.64
C ALA A 33 -0.05 1.21 3.98
N LEU A 34 -0.23 1.98 5.06
CA LEU A 34 -0.08 1.47 6.42
C LEU A 34 -1.40 0.81 6.81
N CYS A 35 -1.38 -0.50 7.01
CA CYS A 35 -2.59 -1.24 7.35
C CYS A 35 -2.43 -1.97 8.69
N THR A 36 -3.47 -1.85 9.52
CA THR A 36 -3.53 -2.53 10.81
C THR A 36 -4.63 -3.57 10.86
N ASP A 37 -5.36 -3.74 9.76
CA ASP A 37 -6.48 -4.68 9.68
C ASP A 37 -6.69 -5.12 8.22
N CYS A 38 -7.47 -6.18 8.06
CA CYS A 38 -7.73 -6.76 6.74
C CYS A 38 -8.64 -5.89 5.89
N PHE A 39 -9.55 -5.14 6.50
CA PHE A 39 -10.44 -4.26 5.75
C PHE A 39 -9.65 -3.18 5.00
N CYS A 40 -8.71 -2.53 5.69
CA CYS A 40 -7.87 -1.50 5.08
C CYS A 40 -6.96 -2.09 4.00
N ALA A 41 -6.43 -3.30 4.23
CA ALA A 41 -5.60 -3.98 3.24
C ALA A 41 -6.37 -4.28 1.96
N GLU A 42 -7.62 -4.75 2.10
CA GLU A 42 -8.49 -4.99 0.95
C GLU A 42 -8.85 -3.68 0.25
N ALA A 43 -9.30 -2.69 1.03
CA ALA A 43 -9.73 -1.40 0.47
C ALA A 43 -8.62 -0.68 -0.29
N THR A 44 -7.41 -0.67 0.25
CA THR A 44 -6.30 0.01 -0.41
C THR A 44 -5.89 -0.69 -1.72
N ARG A 45 -6.07 -2.00 -1.81
CA ARG A 45 -5.88 -2.70 -3.07
C ARG A 45 -6.98 -2.37 -4.07
N LEU A 46 -8.23 -2.47 -3.64
CA LEU A 46 -9.37 -2.21 -4.53
C LEU A 46 -9.44 -0.76 -4.99
N HIS A 47 -9.14 0.19 -4.13
CA HIS A 47 -9.38 1.61 -4.39
C HIS A 47 -8.13 2.39 -4.78
N ASN A 48 -6.99 2.08 -4.19
CA ASN A 48 -5.77 2.87 -4.36
C ASN A 48 -4.71 2.15 -5.17
N ASP A 49 -4.92 0.88 -5.47
CA ASP A 49 -3.93 0.03 -6.13
C ASP A 49 -2.55 0.18 -5.44
N ALA A 50 -2.56 0.17 -4.10
CA ALA A 50 -1.33 0.28 -3.34
C ALA A 50 -0.42 -0.90 -3.69
N ASN A 51 0.85 -0.61 -3.96
CA ASN A 51 1.81 -1.65 -4.34
C ASN A 51 2.78 -2.00 -3.21
N VAL A 52 2.69 -1.29 -2.09
CA VAL A 52 3.49 -1.59 -0.90
C VAL A 52 2.57 -1.59 0.33
N LEU A 53 2.67 -2.64 1.11
CA LEU A 53 2.00 -2.75 2.41
C LEU A 53 3.01 -2.45 3.49
N ALA A 54 2.69 -1.52 4.39
CA ALA A 54 3.51 -1.24 5.56
C ALA A 54 2.77 -1.67 6.82
N MET A 55 3.47 -2.28 7.76
CA MET A 55 2.90 -2.72 9.04
C MET A 55 3.86 -2.43 10.19
N GLY A 56 3.29 -2.29 11.39
CA GLY A 56 4.05 -2.15 12.61
C GLY A 56 4.16 -3.47 13.34
N GLY A 57 5.38 -3.98 13.48
CA GLY A 57 5.61 -5.24 14.20
C GLY A 57 5.28 -5.17 15.69
N ARG A 58 5.25 -3.95 16.25
CA ARG A 58 4.83 -3.73 17.64
C ARG A 58 3.34 -3.47 17.79
N VAL A 59 2.63 -3.33 16.68
CA VAL A 59 1.20 -2.98 16.65
C VAL A 59 0.35 -4.19 16.28
N VAL A 60 0.82 -4.97 15.31
CA VAL A 60 0.06 -6.09 14.74
C VAL A 60 0.72 -7.40 15.16
N GLY A 61 -0.06 -8.26 15.80
CA GLY A 61 0.43 -9.59 16.20
C GLY A 61 0.64 -10.51 14.97
N PRO A 62 1.43 -11.60 15.14
CA PRO A 62 1.82 -12.45 14.01
C PRO A 62 0.65 -13.06 13.23
N GLY A 63 -0.38 -13.52 13.93
CA GLY A 63 -1.55 -14.12 13.26
C GLY A 63 -2.29 -13.15 12.37
N LEU A 64 -2.55 -11.95 12.89
CA LEU A 64 -3.23 -10.91 12.13
C LEU A 64 -2.34 -10.40 11.00
N ALA A 65 -1.04 -10.27 11.25
CA ALA A 65 -0.09 -9.82 10.22
C ALA A 65 -0.13 -10.73 8.99
N ILE A 66 -0.17 -12.05 9.21
CA ILE A 66 -0.26 -13.03 8.11
C ILE A 66 -1.54 -12.82 7.31
N LYS A 67 -2.67 -12.63 8.00
CA LYS A 67 -3.96 -12.41 7.33
C LYS A 67 -3.98 -11.10 6.53
N ILE A 68 -3.36 -10.06 7.06
CA ILE A 68 -3.25 -8.77 6.37
C ILE A 68 -2.42 -8.93 5.09
N VAL A 69 -1.28 -9.62 5.18
CA VAL A 69 -0.42 -9.89 4.03
C VAL A 69 -1.16 -10.71 2.97
N GLU A 70 -1.84 -11.78 3.38
CA GLU A 70 -2.59 -12.60 2.44
C GLU A 70 -3.69 -11.81 1.75
N THR A 71 -4.43 -10.99 2.48
CA THR A 71 -5.47 -10.13 1.93
C THR A 71 -4.87 -9.15 0.91
N PHE A 72 -3.78 -8.51 1.27
CA PHE A 72 -3.11 -7.54 0.39
C PHE A 72 -2.62 -8.20 -0.91
N LEU A 73 -1.97 -9.34 -0.79
CA LEU A 73 -1.42 -10.02 -1.97
C LEU A 73 -2.48 -10.63 -2.88
N ASN A 74 -3.63 -11.00 -2.33
CA ASN A 74 -4.68 -11.69 -3.08
C ASN A 74 -5.81 -10.79 -3.59
N THR A 75 -5.81 -9.50 -3.25
CA THR A 75 -6.86 -8.58 -3.67
C THR A 75 -6.41 -7.79 -4.89
N PRO A 76 -7.11 -7.91 -6.03
CA PRO A 76 -6.77 -7.14 -7.23
C PRO A 76 -7.29 -5.71 -7.14
N PHE A 77 -6.82 -4.84 -8.02
CA PHE A 77 -7.39 -3.51 -8.19
C PHE A 77 -8.78 -3.64 -8.83
N SER A 78 -9.72 -2.80 -8.41
CA SER A 78 -11.10 -2.83 -8.91
C SER A 78 -11.21 -2.51 -10.40
N GLY A 79 -10.30 -1.68 -10.92
CA GLY A 79 -10.36 -1.21 -12.30
C GLY A 79 -11.42 -0.15 -12.54
N GLU A 80 -12.11 0.31 -11.51
CA GLU A 80 -13.13 1.34 -11.67
C GLU A 80 -12.53 2.71 -11.98
N GLU A 81 -13.12 3.40 -12.94
CA GLU A 81 -12.65 4.71 -13.40
C GLU A 81 -12.50 5.73 -12.28
N ARG A 82 -13.45 5.74 -11.33
CA ARG A 82 -13.38 6.68 -10.20
C ARG A 82 -12.14 6.45 -9.33
N HIS A 83 -11.71 5.20 -9.20
CA HIS A 83 -10.51 4.87 -8.44
C HIS A 83 -9.25 5.21 -9.22
N GLU A 84 -9.23 4.96 -10.51
CA GLU A 84 -8.12 5.34 -11.39
C GLU A 84 -7.91 6.84 -11.37
N ARG A 85 -8.98 7.61 -11.39
CA ARG A 85 -8.92 9.07 -11.34
C ARG A 85 -8.28 9.56 -10.04
N ARG A 86 -8.66 8.95 -8.91
CA ARG A 86 -8.08 9.31 -7.61
C ARG A 86 -6.61 8.96 -7.53
N ILE A 87 -6.21 7.82 -8.09
CA ILE A 87 -4.80 7.42 -8.14
C ILE A 87 -4.01 8.43 -8.97
N HIS A 88 -4.56 8.83 -10.11
CA HIS A 88 -3.93 9.84 -10.96
C HIS A 88 -3.71 11.15 -10.20
N LEU A 89 -4.70 11.60 -9.41
CA LEU A 89 -4.57 12.80 -8.59
C LEU A 89 -3.47 12.65 -7.53
N ILE A 90 -3.36 11.49 -6.91
CA ILE A 90 -2.31 11.20 -5.93
C ILE A 90 -0.94 11.30 -6.58
N GLU A 91 -0.77 10.69 -7.76
CA GLU A 91 0.53 10.63 -8.44
C GLU A 91 0.96 11.97 -9.02
N HIS A 92 0.00 12.83 -9.38
CA HIS A 92 0.26 14.07 -10.12
C HIS A 92 -0.23 15.32 -9.40
N GLU A 93 -0.43 15.26 -8.09
CA GLU A 93 -0.98 16.37 -7.32
C GLU A 93 -0.22 17.66 -7.53
N GLY A 94 1.11 17.61 -7.47
CA GLY A 94 1.93 18.82 -7.63
C GLY A 94 2.00 19.36 -9.06
N GLU A 95 1.61 18.57 -10.04
CA GLU A 95 1.72 18.95 -11.45
C GLU A 95 0.55 19.81 -11.94
N ASN A 96 -0.54 19.83 -11.18
CA ASN A 96 -1.77 20.52 -11.56
C ASN A 96 -1.94 21.88 -10.85
N GLU A 97 -0.92 22.31 -10.14
CA GLU A 97 -0.91 23.60 -9.44
C GLU A 97 -0.13 24.71 -10.24
#